data_8c628b037be88cd14c39584576b2693b
#
_entry.id   8c628b037be88cd14c39584576b2693b
#
_cell.length_a   1.000
_cell.length_b   1.000
_cell.length_c   1.000
_cell.angle_alpha   90.00
_cell.angle_beta   90.00
_cell.angle_gamma   90.00
#
_symmetry.space_group_name_H-M   'P 1'
#
loop_
_entity.id
_entity.type
_entity.pdbx_description
1 polymer ?
#
loop_
_entity_poly.entity_id
_entity_poly.type
_entity_poly.pdbx_seq_one_letter_code
_entity_poly.pdbx_strand_id
1 'polypeptide(L)'
;MKRIFLLFILFTLALSTAAAEPIPVSTLAEIPETNDDGFLPEGLDPYYIKDHAGGYWYYVDQSVRVEITRTQTQKPLLTYYLADIVCAQGTSLYTVTWNTDRPGRTNGLPQDMAAASRAVYAQSGDFYSYRVANDRYPGNIVRDGKVLYKKSYSKLIDAVPNLATMGFFPSGRAEVNEAWEMSAKEYVDRGATTVVAFGPILIRDGEEADVNKDAYNHKEPRSCIGIIEPGHYVGLLV
;
A
#
# COMPACT_ATOMS: atom_id res chain seq x y z
N MET A 1 42.41 25.18 42.91
CA MET A 1 42.36 24.73 41.48
C MET A 1 40.90 24.60 41.07
N LYS A 2 40.38 25.59 40.33
CA LYS A 2 38.98 25.57 39.81
C LYS A 2 38.98 24.83 38.48
N ARG A 3 38.27 23.71 38.40
CA ARG A 3 38.05 22.99 37.13
C ARG A 3 36.90 23.64 36.37
N ILE A 4 37.20 24.25 35.24
CA ILE A 4 36.25 24.77 34.27
C ILE A 4 35.75 23.59 33.47
N PHE A 5 34.46 23.22 33.62
CA PHE A 5 33.78 22.30 32.74
C PHE A 5 33.32 23.07 31.50
N LEU A 6 33.94 22.77 30.36
CA LEU A 6 33.50 23.29 29.05
C LEU A 6 32.35 22.40 28.55
N LEU A 7 31.13 22.91 28.58
CA LEU A 7 29.95 22.25 28.06
C LEU A 7 29.91 22.46 26.53
N PHE A 8 30.25 21.45 25.74
CA PHE A 8 30.05 21.44 24.31
C PHE A 8 28.55 21.18 24.01
N ILE A 9 27.79 22.21 23.68
CA ILE A 9 26.44 22.08 23.12
C ILE A 9 26.61 21.77 21.62
N LEU A 10 26.41 20.50 21.27
CA LEU A 10 26.35 20.07 19.88
C LEU A 10 24.97 20.48 19.33
N PHE A 11 24.91 21.58 18.59
CA PHE A 11 23.72 21.95 17.79
C PHE A 11 23.68 21.00 16.57
N THR A 12 22.89 19.93 16.64
CA THR A 12 22.50 19.20 15.45
C THR A 12 21.43 20.02 14.75
N LEU A 13 21.82 20.76 13.71
CA LEU A 13 20.87 21.33 12.75
C LEU A 13 20.25 20.15 12.00
N ALA A 14 19.06 19.70 12.41
CA ALA A 14 18.24 18.86 11.58
C ALA A 14 17.69 19.74 10.45
N LEU A 15 18.37 19.74 9.30
CA LEU A 15 17.76 20.19 8.05
C LEU A 15 16.62 19.20 7.75
N SER A 16 15.40 19.52 8.18
CA SER A 16 14.22 18.94 7.55
C SER A 16 14.17 19.55 6.14
N THR A 17 14.64 18.83 5.14
CA THR A 17 14.27 19.12 3.77
C THR A 17 12.75 18.93 3.72
N ALA A 18 12.01 20.04 3.66
CA ALA A 18 10.60 19.96 3.31
C ALA A 18 10.55 19.22 1.98
N ALA A 19 9.83 18.12 1.92
CA ALA A 19 9.64 17.42 0.67
C ALA A 19 9.07 18.44 -0.33
N ALA A 20 9.70 18.55 -1.49
CA ALA A 20 9.25 19.48 -2.53
C ALA A 20 7.79 19.20 -2.88
N GLU A 21 7.03 20.26 -3.12
CA GLU A 21 5.63 20.09 -3.56
C GLU A 21 5.62 19.66 -5.03
N PRO A 22 4.81 18.64 -5.38
CA PRO A 22 4.75 18.17 -6.75
C PRO A 22 4.26 19.24 -7.73
N ILE A 23 4.90 19.34 -8.89
CA ILE A 23 4.59 20.29 -9.95
C ILE A 23 3.44 19.75 -10.81
N PRO A 24 2.31 20.48 -10.94
CA PRO A 24 1.22 20.07 -11.81
C PRO A 24 1.58 20.31 -13.28
N VAL A 25 1.33 19.30 -14.13
CA VAL A 25 1.44 19.41 -15.58
C VAL A 25 0.19 18.82 -16.26
N SER A 26 -0.01 19.15 -17.52
CA SER A 26 -1.20 18.71 -18.27
C SER A 26 -0.95 17.47 -19.12
N THR A 27 0.29 17.24 -19.52
CA THR A 27 0.69 16.14 -20.40
C THR A 27 2.02 15.52 -19.96
N LEU A 28 2.25 14.27 -20.35
CA LEU A 28 3.53 13.60 -20.11
C LEU A 28 4.72 14.30 -20.78
N ALA A 29 4.48 15.02 -21.89
CA ALA A 29 5.53 15.73 -22.62
C ALA A 29 6.11 16.93 -21.85
N GLU A 30 5.43 17.41 -20.81
CA GLU A 30 5.88 18.48 -19.93
C GLU A 30 6.76 17.96 -18.77
N ILE A 31 6.82 16.66 -18.58
CA ILE A 31 7.65 16.01 -17.57
C ILE A 31 9.07 15.88 -18.12
N PRO A 32 10.12 16.20 -17.34
CA PRO A 32 11.49 15.95 -17.75
C PRO A 32 11.75 14.50 -18.13
N GLU A 33 12.78 14.27 -18.93
CA GLU A 33 13.20 12.93 -19.31
C GLU A 33 13.54 12.10 -18.05
N THR A 34 12.97 10.90 -17.98
CA THR A 34 13.21 9.95 -16.90
C THR A 34 14.40 9.05 -17.24
N ASN A 35 14.97 8.40 -16.22
CA ASN A 35 15.97 7.36 -16.41
C ASN A 35 15.36 6.10 -17.05
N ASP A 36 16.19 5.09 -17.33
CA ASP A 36 15.76 3.83 -17.95
C ASP A 36 14.71 3.07 -17.11
N ASP A 37 14.67 3.28 -15.79
CA ASP A 37 13.68 2.68 -14.87
C ASP A 37 12.38 3.50 -14.79
N GLY A 38 12.32 4.67 -15.46
CA GLY A 38 11.15 5.54 -15.51
C GLY A 38 11.01 6.52 -14.36
N PHE A 39 12.08 6.77 -13.58
CA PHE A 39 12.11 7.75 -12.49
C PHE A 39 12.80 9.05 -12.90
N LEU A 40 12.45 10.14 -12.22
CA LEU A 40 13.13 11.42 -12.41
C LEU A 40 14.59 11.35 -11.92
N PRO A 41 15.51 12.07 -12.56
CA PRO A 41 16.85 12.29 -12.04
C PRO A 41 16.85 12.95 -10.66
N GLU A 42 17.89 12.69 -9.87
CA GLU A 42 18.09 13.35 -8.58
C GLU A 42 18.07 14.88 -8.69
N GLY A 43 17.46 15.53 -7.70
CA GLY A 43 17.41 16.99 -7.58
C GLY A 43 16.26 17.65 -8.35
N LEU A 44 15.44 16.90 -9.08
CA LEU A 44 14.22 17.44 -9.67
C LEU A 44 13.05 17.31 -8.68
N ASP A 45 12.14 18.29 -8.75
CA ASP A 45 10.88 18.23 -8.04
C ASP A 45 9.96 17.14 -8.64
N PRO A 46 9.07 16.51 -7.85
CA PRO A 46 8.09 15.58 -8.37
C PRO A 46 7.12 16.24 -9.34
N TYR A 47 6.57 15.45 -10.29
CA TYR A 47 5.55 15.91 -11.23
C TYR A 47 4.28 15.08 -11.12
N TYR A 48 3.12 15.71 -11.41
CA TYR A 48 1.87 14.97 -11.46
C TYR A 48 0.90 15.49 -12.53
N ILE A 49 0.07 14.58 -13.04
CA ILE A 49 -1.09 14.87 -13.90
C ILE A 49 -2.35 14.48 -13.13
N LYS A 50 -3.39 15.29 -13.23
CA LYS A 50 -4.68 15.05 -12.62
C LYS A 50 -5.82 15.38 -13.58
N ASP A 51 -6.12 14.46 -14.48
CA ASP A 51 -7.22 14.58 -15.43
C ASP A 51 -8.44 13.75 -14.98
N HIS A 52 -9.34 14.38 -14.23
CA HIS A 52 -10.57 13.74 -13.79
C HIS A 52 -11.55 13.44 -14.95
N ALA A 53 -11.55 14.27 -15.98
CA ALA A 53 -12.47 14.11 -17.12
C ALA A 53 -12.03 12.93 -17.98
N GLY A 54 -10.75 12.88 -18.35
CA GLY A 54 -10.17 11.77 -19.10
C GLY A 54 -10.03 10.49 -18.27
N GLY A 55 -10.08 10.60 -16.95
CA GLY A 55 -9.88 9.45 -16.06
C GLY A 55 -8.43 8.99 -16.01
N TYR A 56 -7.52 9.93 -15.95
CA TYR A 56 -6.08 9.69 -15.95
C TYR A 56 -5.39 10.47 -14.84
N TRP A 57 -4.55 9.79 -14.06
CA TRP A 57 -3.69 10.37 -13.04
C TRP A 57 -2.30 9.78 -13.16
N TYR A 58 -1.32 10.63 -13.03
CA TYR A 58 0.08 10.24 -13.09
C TYR A 58 0.89 10.98 -12.03
N TYR A 59 1.85 10.30 -11.45
CA TYR A 59 2.83 10.88 -10.53
C TYR A 59 4.18 10.24 -10.78
N VAL A 60 5.24 11.04 -10.71
CA VAL A 60 6.62 10.56 -10.80
C VAL A 60 7.57 11.42 -9.96
N ASP A 61 8.45 10.73 -9.23
CA ASP A 61 9.61 11.30 -8.56
C ASP A 61 10.86 10.42 -8.80
N GLN A 62 11.88 10.54 -7.95
CA GLN A 62 13.13 9.77 -8.04
C GLN A 62 12.96 8.30 -7.58
N SER A 63 11.85 7.94 -6.97
CA SER A 63 11.68 6.65 -6.28
C SER A 63 10.34 5.97 -6.54
N VAL A 64 9.37 6.70 -7.01
CA VAL A 64 8.01 6.19 -7.23
C VAL A 64 7.43 6.75 -8.53
N ARG A 65 6.83 5.86 -9.31
CA ARG A 65 5.96 6.21 -10.43
C ARG A 65 4.60 5.55 -10.22
N VAL A 66 3.55 6.33 -10.34
CA VAL A 66 2.17 5.84 -10.25
C VAL A 66 1.39 6.32 -11.45
N GLU A 67 0.75 5.41 -12.16
CA GLU A 67 -0.17 5.71 -13.24
C GLU A 67 -1.52 5.09 -12.92
N ILE A 68 -2.59 5.89 -12.93
CA ILE A 68 -3.95 5.41 -12.68
C ILE A 68 -4.82 5.73 -13.90
N THR A 69 -5.51 4.71 -14.40
CA THR A 69 -6.48 4.85 -15.48
C THR A 69 -7.86 4.42 -15.02
N ARG A 70 -8.88 5.18 -15.44
CA ARG A 70 -10.29 4.83 -15.26
C ARG A 70 -10.83 4.27 -16.57
N THR A 71 -11.40 3.08 -16.51
CA THR A 71 -12.07 2.45 -17.63
C THR A 71 -13.55 2.22 -17.31
N GLN A 72 -14.41 2.41 -18.29
CA GLN A 72 -15.83 2.12 -18.17
C GLN A 72 -16.27 1.20 -19.31
N THR A 73 -16.85 0.06 -18.94
CA THR A 73 -17.47 -0.87 -19.89
C THR A 73 -18.96 -0.55 -20.04
N GLN A 74 -19.57 -0.96 -21.15
CA GLN A 74 -20.98 -0.70 -21.43
C GLN A 74 -21.88 -1.90 -21.11
N LYS A 75 -21.36 -3.12 -21.24
CA LYS A 75 -22.12 -4.36 -21.00
C LYS A 75 -21.25 -5.42 -20.36
N PRO A 76 -21.34 -5.61 -19.03
CA PRO A 76 -22.15 -4.84 -18.08
C PRO A 76 -21.61 -3.42 -17.91
N LEU A 77 -22.44 -2.50 -17.43
CA LEU A 77 -21.94 -1.18 -17.01
C LEU A 77 -21.07 -1.37 -15.78
N LEU A 78 -19.77 -1.17 -15.96
CA LEU A 78 -18.78 -1.32 -14.91
C LEU A 78 -17.74 -0.21 -15.03
N THR A 79 -17.42 0.43 -13.92
CA THR A 79 -16.31 1.37 -13.85
C THR A 79 -15.22 0.78 -12.99
N TYR A 80 -14.00 0.77 -13.48
CA TYR A 80 -12.84 0.33 -12.69
C TYR A 80 -11.65 1.27 -12.87
N TYR A 81 -10.81 1.29 -11.85
CA TYR A 81 -9.56 2.03 -11.81
C TYR A 81 -8.42 1.05 -11.71
N LEU A 82 -7.46 1.17 -12.60
CA LEU A 82 -6.24 0.38 -12.61
C LEU A 82 -5.07 1.31 -12.24
N ALA A 83 -4.32 0.96 -11.23
CA ALA A 83 -3.10 1.64 -10.82
C ALA A 83 -1.89 0.77 -11.15
N ASP A 84 -0.96 1.30 -11.93
CA ASP A 84 0.38 0.78 -12.16
C ASP A 84 1.35 1.53 -11.24
N ILE A 85 2.07 0.81 -10.37
CA ILE A 85 2.87 1.38 -9.29
C ILE A 85 4.26 0.79 -9.36
N VAL A 86 5.24 1.62 -9.71
CA VAL A 86 6.66 1.24 -9.76
C VAL A 86 7.42 1.96 -8.67
N CYS A 87 8.16 1.20 -7.87
CA CYS A 87 8.98 1.68 -6.78
C CYS A 87 10.45 1.38 -7.04
N ALA A 88 11.32 2.35 -6.86
CA ALA A 88 12.76 2.14 -6.92
C ALA A 88 13.23 1.16 -5.84
N GLN A 89 14.40 0.58 -6.01
CA GLN A 89 15.00 -0.32 -5.03
C GLN A 89 15.07 0.34 -3.64
N GLY A 90 14.60 -0.37 -2.63
CA GLY A 90 14.50 0.12 -1.25
C GLY A 90 13.21 0.87 -0.92
N THR A 91 12.37 1.13 -1.91
CA THR A 91 11.02 1.66 -1.73
C THR A 91 10.01 0.54 -1.84
N SER A 92 9.01 0.52 -0.96
CA SER A 92 7.95 -0.49 -0.99
C SER A 92 6.63 0.05 -0.42
N LEU A 93 5.56 -0.65 -0.71
CA LEU A 93 4.27 -0.35 -0.10
C LEU A 93 4.33 -0.61 1.41
N TYR A 94 3.73 0.28 2.17
CA TYR A 94 3.61 0.15 3.63
C TYR A 94 2.20 0.49 4.08
N THR A 95 1.88 0.15 5.30
CA THR A 95 0.56 0.41 5.87
C THR A 95 0.60 1.51 6.89
N VAL A 96 -0.46 2.33 6.89
CA VAL A 96 -0.64 3.44 7.82
C VAL A 96 -1.82 3.14 8.74
N THR A 97 -1.70 3.49 10.01
CA THR A 97 -2.79 3.48 10.98
C THR A 97 -3.14 4.91 11.38
N TRP A 98 -4.44 5.20 11.56
CA TRP A 98 -4.89 6.55 11.93
C TRP A 98 -4.36 7.03 13.27
N ASN A 99 -4.19 6.11 14.21
CA ASN A 99 -3.69 6.45 15.54
C ASN A 99 -2.58 5.47 15.94
N THR A 100 -1.35 5.98 15.99
CA THR A 100 -0.15 5.21 16.35
C THR A 100 -0.15 4.78 17.82
N ASP A 101 -0.79 5.56 18.72
CA ASP A 101 -0.83 5.28 20.14
C ASP A 101 -1.83 4.15 20.48
N ARG A 102 -2.83 3.97 19.63
CA ARG A 102 -3.85 2.93 19.76
C ARG A 102 -4.16 2.31 18.40
N PRO A 103 -3.23 1.58 17.81
CA PRO A 103 -3.44 0.97 16.51
C PRO A 103 -4.73 0.15 16.49
N GLY A 104 -5.62 0.50 15.57
CA GLY A 104 -6.82 -0.28 15.29
C GLY A 104 -8.03 -0.01 16.18
N ARG A 105 -7.99 0.96 17.09
CA ARG A 105 -9.16 1.36 17.88
C ARG A 105 -9.87 2.61 17.41
N THR A 106 -9.26 3.35 16.53
CA THR A 106 -9.83 4.58 15.97
C THR A 106 -9.94 4.48 14.47
N ASN A 107 -11.10 4.84 13.95
CA ASN A 107 -11.36 4.92 12.53
C ASN A 107 -11.01 6.33 12.04
N GLY A 108 -10.25 6.42 10.96
CA GLY A 108 -10.03 7.65 10.20
C GLY A 108 -10.59 7.51 8.80
N LEU A 109 -10.88 8.62 8.16
CA LEU A 109 -11.22 8.60 6.74
C LEU A 109 -9.95 8.25 5.93
N PRO A 110 -10.02 7.35 4.96
CA PRO A 110 -8.86 6.96 4.16
C PRO A 110 -8.13 8.14 3.51
N GLN A 111 -8.88 9.15 3.04
CA GLN A 111 -8.31 10.37 2.46
C GLN A 111 -7.50 11.18 3.46
N ASP A 112 -7.95 11.27 4.72
CA ASP A 112 -7.23 12.00 5.77
C ASP A 112 -5.95 11.25 6.15
N MET A 113 -6.01 9.92 6.18
CA MET A 113 -4.84 9.07 6.41
C MET A 113 -3.81 9.22 5.28
N ALA A 114 -4.25 9.20 4.03
CA ALA A 114 -3.41 9.40 2.87
C ALA A 114 -2.75 10.78 2.89
N ALA A 115 -3.51 11.84 3.17
CA ALA A 115 -3.00 13.21 3.27
C ALA A 115 -1.98 13.36 4.41
N ALA A 116 -2.28 12.83 5.60
CA ALA A 116 -1.36 12.88 6.75
C ALA A 116 -0.04 12.13 6.49
N SER A 117 -0.09 11.08 5.67
CA SER A 117 1.08 10.28 5.27
C SER A 117 1.80 10.83 4.05
N ARG A 118 1.29 11.90 3.42
CA ARG A 118 1.75 12.41 2.11
C ARG A 118 1.80 11.32 1.05
N ALA A 119 0.83 10.40 1.10
CA ALA A 119 0.79 9.29 0.17
C ALA A 119 0.43 9.76 -1.23
N VAL A 120 1.21 9.37 -2.23
CA VAL A 120 0.92 9.62 -3.65
C VAL A 120 -0.08 8.61 -4.21
N TYR A 121 -0.17 7.45 -3.55
CA TYR A 121 -1.16 6.41 -3.77
C TYR A 121 -1.60 5.81 -2.44
N ALA A 122 -2.88 5.54 -2.30
CA ALA A 122 -3.41 4.85 -1.12
C ALA A 122 -4.58 3.95 -1.49
N GLN A 123 -4.62 2.77 -0.88
CA GLN A 123 -5.66 1.77 -1.09
C GLN A 123 -6.01 1.08 0.23
N SER A 124 -7.25 0.62 0.36
CA SER A 124 -7.66 -0.22 1.49
C SER A 124 -6.99 -1.59 1.40
N GLY A 125 -6.41 -2.07 2.50
CA GLY A 125 -5.61 -3.30 2.52
C GLY A 125 -6.19 -4.45 3.33
N ASP A 126 -6.89 -4.20 4.43
CA ASP A 126 -7.34 -5.26 5.33
C ASP A 126 -8.86 -5.43 5.36
N PHE A 127 -9.31 -6.63 5.73
CA PHE A 127 -10.71 -6.91 5.99
C PHE A 127 -11.20 -6.12 7.22
N TYR A 128 -12.09 -5.16 7.00
CA TYR A 128 -12.39 -4.16 8.02
C TYR A 128 -13.72 -4.38 8.75
N SER A 129 -14.66 -5.10 8.17
CA SER A 129 -16.01 -5.24 8.71
C SER A 129 -16.06 -5.75 10.15
N TYR A 130 -15.21 -6.70 10.51
CA TYR A 130 -15.13 -7.24 11.86
C TYR A 130 -14.45 -6.30 12.86
N ARG A 131 -13.58 -5.43 12.40
CA ARG A 131 -12.91 -4.45 13.26
C ARG A 131 -13.90 -3.46 13.83
N VAL A 132 -14.81 -2.97 12.97
CA VAL A 132 -15.80 -1.98 13.37
C VAL A 132 -16.83 -2.57 14.33
N ALA A 133 -17.31 -3.79 14.05
CA ALA A 133 -18.38 -4.40 14.84
C ALA A 133 -17.93 -4.99 16.17
N ASN A 134 -16.69 -5.51 16.27
CA ASN A 134 -16.28 -6.37 17.39
C ASN A 134 -14.91 -6.00 18.00
N ASP A 135 -14.28 -4.92 17.59
CA ASP A 135 -12.90 -4.55 17.99
C ASP A 135 -11.90 -5.71 17.78
N ARG A 136 -12.12 -6.50 16.73
CA ARG A 136 -11.32 -7.69 16.40
C ARG A 136 -10.52 -7.47 15.12
N TYR A 137 -9.37 -8.09 15.04
CA TYR A 137 -8.47 -8.04 13.88
C TYR A 137 -8.35 -9.43 13.30
N PRO A 138 -9.20 -9.81 12.33
CA PRO A 138 -9.06 -11.11 11.70
C PRO A 138 -7.81 -11.16 10.82
N GLY A 139 -7.18 -12.32 10.79
CA GLY A 139 -6.04 -12.62 9.94
C GLY A 139 -4.68 -12.34 10.57
N ASN A 140 -3.64 -12.62 9.81
CA ASN A 140 -2.26 -12.32 10.17
C ASN A 140 -1.95 -10.89 9.74
N ILE A 141 -1.66 -10.01 10.69
CA ILE A 141 -1.41 -8.58 10.45
C ILE A 141 -0.07 -8.19 11.04
N VAL A 142 0.79 -7.63 10.19
CA VAL A 142 2.09 -7.07 10.58
C VAL A 142 2.13 -5.59 10.15
N ARG A 143 2.68 -4.74 11.02
CA ARG A 143 2.93 -3.32 10.78
C ARG A 143 4.32 -2.97 11.31
N ASP A 144 5.12 -2.32 10.49
CA ASP A 144 6.50 -1.92 10.83
C ASP A 144 7.33 -3.09 11.40
N GLY A 145 7.21 -4.28 10.80
CA GLY A 145 7.89 -5.49 11.25
C GLY A 145 7.40 -6.05 12.59
N LYS A 146 6.27 -5.56 13.11
CA LYS A 146 5.69 -6.02 14.38
C LYS A 146 4.39 -6.75 14.15
N VAL A 147 4.25 -7.92 14.78
CA VAL A 147 3.00 -8.68 14.76
C VAL A 147 1.95 -7.91 15.56
N LEU A 148 0.92 -7.38 14.90
CA LEU A 148 -0.25 -6.80 15.58
C LEU A 148 -1.31 -7.86 15.88
N TYR A 149 -1.48 -8.82 14.97
CA TYR A 149 -2.45 -9.88 15.11
C TYR A 149 -1.97 -11.16 14.44
N LYS A 150 -2.26 -12.31 15.06
CA LYS A 150 -1.70 -13.61 14.65
C LYS A 150 -2.74 -14.73 14.53
N LYS A 151 -4.04 -14.41 14.56
CA LYS A 151 -5.07 -15.44 14.49
C LYS A 151 -5.69 -15.46 13.10
N SER A 152 -5.54 -16.58 12.44
CA SER A 152 -6.36 -16.95 11.30
C SER A 152 -7.77 -17.36 11.80
N TYR A 153 -8.80 -16.64 11.35
CA TYR A 153 -10.19 -16.94 11.72
C TYR A 153 -10.91 -17.72 10.64
N SER A 154 -10.38 -18.82 10.21
CA SER A 154 -11.06 -19.71 9.26
C SER A 154 -12.44 -20.23 9.73
N LYS A 155 -12.71 -20.14 11.04
CA LYS A 155 -13.96 -20.66 11.64
C LYS A 155 -15.00 -19.60 12.02
N LEU A 156 -14.70 -18.31 11.89
CA LEU A 156 -15.58 -17.25 12.39
C LEU A 156 -16.41 -16.56 11.32
N ILE A 157 -16.15 -16.83 10.07
CA ILE A 157 -16.79 -16.12 8.96
C ILE A 157 -17.16 -17.14 7.91
N ASP A 158 -18.35 -17.71 8.05
CA ASP A 158 -18.93 -18.59 7.02
C ASP A 158 -19.04 -17.88 5.65
N ALA A 159 -19.12 -16.56 5.65
CA ALA A 159 -19.23 -15.74 4.43
C ALA A 159 -17.88 -15.38 3.77
N VAL A 160 -16.78 -15.38 4.53
CA VAL A 160 -15.42 -15.11 4.00
C VAL A 160 -14.44 -16.07 4.66
N PRO A 161 -14.40 -17.33 4.22
CA PRO A 161 -13.74 -18.42 4.94
C PRO A 161 -12.20 -18.28 5.02
N ASN A 162 -11.58 -17.51 4.15
CA ASN A 162 -10.13 -17.47 4.01
C ASN A 162 -9.63 -16.04 3.89
N LEU A 163 -9.09 -15.51 4.97
CA LEU A 163 -8.34 -14.25 4.91
C LEU A 163 -6.89 -14.57 4.49
N ALA A 164 -6.72 -14.77 3.20
CA ALA A 164 -5.39 -14.85 2.60
C ALA A 164 -4.57 -13.61 2.95
N THR A 165 -3.28 -13.75 2.91
CA THR A 165 -2.35 -12.71 3.35
C THR A 165 -1.43 -12.28 2.21
N MET A 166 -1.06 -11.00 2.20
CA MET A 166 0.00 -10.47 1.36
C MET A 166 1.03 -9.77 2.23
N GLY A 167 2.26 -10.27 2.18
CA GLY A 167 3.40 -9.71 2.90
C GLY A 167 4.28 -8.88 1.99
N PHE A 168 4.70 -7.69 2.45
CA PHE A 168 5.59 -6.78 1.74
C PHE A 168 6.93 -6.69 2.45
N PHE A 169 8.00 -6.67 1.67
CA PHE A 169 9.38 -6.69 2.13
C PHE A 169 10.14 -5.43 1.65
N PRO A 170 11.15 -4.96 2.40
CA PRO A 170 11.93 -3.77 2.00
C PRO A 170 12.62 -3.90 0.64
N SER A 171 12.84 -5.12 0.16
CA SER A 171 13.41 -5.39 -1.17
C SER A 171 12.45 -5.11 -2.33
N GLY A 172 11.22 -4.65 -2.07
CA GLY A 172 10.17 -4.53 -3.08
C GLY A 172 9.44 -5.85 -3.36
N ARG A 173 9.93 -6.97 -2.85
CA ARG A 173 9.26 -8.28 -2.98
C ARG A 173 7.95 -8.28 -2.20
N ALA A 174 6.95 -8.96 -2.74
CA ALA A 174 5.75 -9.32 -2.01
C ALA A 174 5.43 -10.81 -2.19
N GLU A 175 4.71 -11.38 -1.22
CA GLU A 175 4.30 -12.79 -1.24
C GLU A 175 2.84 -12.90 -0.84
N VAL A 176 2.10 -13.74 -1.56
CA VAL A 176 0.72 -14.10 -1.21
C VAL A 176 0.68 -15.50 -0.64
N ASN A 177 -0.05 -15.69 0.45
CA ASN A 177 -0.21 -16.99 1.10
C ASN A 177 -1.64 -17.15 1.61
N GLU A 178 -2.13 -18.38 1.61
CA GLU A 178 -3.34 -18.70 2.33
C GLU A 178 -3.13 -18.50 3.85
N ALA A 179 -4.22 -18.30 4.56
CA ALA A 179 -4.17 -17.98 6.00
C ALA A 179 -3.44 -19.03 6.86
N TRP A 180 -3.32 -20.26 6.38
CA TRP A 180 -2.68 -21.39 7.08
C TRP A 180 -1.27 -21.70 6.60
N GLU A 181 -0.82 -21.13 5.48
CA GLU A 181 0.49 -21.41 4.89
C GLU A 181 1.62 -20.67 5.60
N MET A 182 1.33 -19.47 6.13
CA MET A 182 2.33 -18.66 6.81
C MET A 182 1.73 -17.85 7.96
N SER A 183 2.33 -17.94 9.13
CA SER A 183 1.95 -17.15 10.30
C SER A 183 2.51 -15.72 10.23
N ALA A 184 1.91 -14.82 10.98
CA ALA A 184 2.42 -13.45 11.11
C ALA A 184 3.87 -13.39 11.64
N LYS A 185 4.24 -14.35 12.51
CA LYS A 185 5.61 -14.44 13.03
C LYS A 185 6.60 -14.87 11.94
N GLU A 186 6.25 -15.88 11.14
CA GLU A 186 7.11 -16.34 10.04
C GLU A 186 7.35 -15.25 9.01
N TYR A 187 6.33 -14.43 8.70
CA TYR A 187 6.51 -13.24 7.86
C TYR A 187 7.55 -12.28 8.44
N VAL A 188 7.46 -11.98 9.74
CA VAL A 188 8.43 -11.09 10.43
C VAL A 188 9.82 -11.72 10.46
N ASP A 189 9.93 -13.00 10.77
CA ASP A 189 11.22 -13.72 10.80
C ASP A 189 11.91 -13.71 9.42
N ARG A 190 11.11 -13.66 8.33
CA ARG A 190 11.58 -13.54 6.94
C ARG A 190 11.82 -12.09 6.50
N GLY A 191 11.61 -11.13 7.37
CA GLY A 191 11.87 -9.71 7.15
C GLY A 191 10.72 -8.92 6.54
N ALA A 192 9.50 -9.42 6.55
CA ALA A 192 8.34 -8.65 6.12
C ALA A 192 8.09 -7.48 7.09
N THR A 193 7.90 -6.30 6.56
CA THR A 193 7.57 -5.09 7.33
C THR A 193 6.07 -4.86 7.43
N THR A 194 5.33 -5.33 6.45
CA THR A 194 3.88 -5.17 6.35
C THR A 194 3.25 -6.49 5.93
N VAL A 195 2.17 -6.89 6.60
CA VAL A 195 1.29 -7.98 6.14
C VAL A 195 -0.15 -7.50 6.26
N VAL A 196 -0.88 -7.60 5.16
CA VAL A 196 -2.32 -7.36 5.09
C VAL A 196 -3.06 -8.68 4.96
N ALA A 197 -4.27 -8.74 5.51
CA ALA A 197 -5.11 -9.93 5.47
C ALA A 197 -6.49 -9.59 4.91
N PHE A 198 -6.80 -10.12 3.74
CA PHE A 198 -8.12 -10.00 3.11
C PHE A 198 -8.47 -11.27 2.32
N GLY A 199 -8.02 -11.44 1.11
CA GLY A 199 -8.32 -12.54 0.20
C GLY A 199 -9.63 -12.34 -0.59
N PRO A 200 -9.96 -13.30 -1.46
CA PRO A 200 -9.16 -14.48 -1.79
C PRO A 200 -7.93 -14.15 -2.62
N ILE A 201 -7.00 -15.09 -2.74
CA ILE A 201 -5.96 -15.05 -3.77
C ILE A 201 -6.66 -15.26 -5.11
N LEU A 202 -6.47 -14.32 -6.04
CA LEU A 202 -7.06 -14.39 -7.38
C LEU A 202 -6.10 -14.97 -8.41
N ILE A 203 -4.81 -14.66 -8.24
CA ILE A 203 -3.72 -15.12 -9.11
C ILE A 203 -2.57 -15.55 -8.20
N ARG A 204 -1.99 -16.71 -8.47
CA ARG A 204 -0.77 -17.22 -7.82
C ARG A 204 0.17 -17.76 -8.89
N ASP A 205 1.43 -17.34 -8.86
CA ASP A 205 2.47 -17.79 -9.79
C ASP A 205 2.09 -17.61 -11.27
N GLY A 206 1.32 -16.56 -11.58
CA GLY A 206 0.83 -16.26 -12.92
C GLY A 206 -0.43 -17.00 -13.35
N GLU A 207 -0.94 -17.91 -12.53
CA GLU A 207 -2.12 -18.71 -12.83
C GLU A 207 -3.36 -18.24 -12.04
N GLU A 208 -4.54 -18.33 -12.65
CA GLU A 208 -5.82 -18.04 -11.98
C GLU A 208 -6.05 -19.06 -10.84
N ALA A 209 -6.28 -18.55 -9.63
CA ALA A 209 -6.59 -19.39 -8.48
C ALA A 209 -8.03 -19.90 -8.53
N ASP A 210 -8.26 -21.11 -8.01
CA ASP A 210 -9.61 -21.66 -7.84
C ASP A 210 -10.32 -20.97 -6.67
N VAL A 211 -11.12 -19.96 -7.00
CA VAL A 211 -11.86 -19.16 -6.03
C VAL A 211 -13.30 -19.64 -5.94
N ASN A 212 -13.77 -19.89 -4.72
CA ASN A 212 -15.20 -20.14 -4.49
C ASN A 212 -16.02 -18.89 -4.85
N LYS A 213 -16.53 -18.86 -6.08
CA LYS A 213 -17.27 -17.69 -6.63
C LYS A 213 -18.57 -17.43 -5.86
N ASP A 214 -19.17 -18.41 -5.23
CA ASP A 214 -20.42 -18.24 -4.49
C ASP A 214 -20.23 -17.38 -3.23
N ALA A 215 -19.05 -17.43 -2.61
CA ALA A 215 -18.72 -16.61 -1.45
C ALA A 215 -18.57 -15.11 -1.80
N TYR A 216 -18.36 -14.78 -3.08
CA TYR A 216 -18.06 -13.43 -3.54
C TYR A 216 -19.01 -12.90 -4.62
N ASN A 217 -20.17 -13.53 -4.81
CA ASN A 217 -21.09 -13.19 -5.92
C ASN A 217 -21.93 -11.91 -5.68
N HIS A 218 -21.82 -11.27 -4.52
CA HIS A 218 -22.49 -9.99 -4.27
C HIS A 218 -21.83 -8.86 -5.06
N LYS A 219 -22.68 -8.01 -5.67
CA LYS A 219 -22.22 -6.81 -6.38
C LYS A 219 -21.85 -5.73 -5.36
N GLU A 220 -20.59 -5.59 -5.11
CA GLU A 220 -20.01 -4.62 -4.18
C GLU A 220 -18.74 -4.02 -4.78
N PRO A 221 -18.37 -2.78 -4.41
CA PRO A 221 -17.04 -2.28 -4.74
C PRO A 221 -15.95 -3.22 -4.21
N ARG A 222 -14.95 -3.49 -5.03
CA ARG A 222 -13.82 -4.38 -4.70
C ARG A 222 -12.51 -3.68 -4.96
N SER A 223 -11.56 -3.86 -4.05
CA SER A 223 -10.19 -3.45 -4.27
C SER A 223 -9.26 -4.66 -4.21
N CYS A 224 -8.33 -4.72 -5.14
CA CYS A 224 -7.33 -5.78 -5.22
C CYS A 224 -5.95 -5.14 -5.33
N ILE A 225 -4.94 -5.86 -4.85
CA ILE A 225 -3.55 -5.49 -5.06
C ILE A 225 -2.79 -6.74 -5.52
N GLY A 226 -1.87 -6.56 -6.46
CA GLY A 226 -1.00 -7.60 -6.98
C GLY A 226 0.44 -7.14 -7.08
N ILE A 227 1.33 -8.10 -7.29
CA ILE A 227 2.74 -7.87 -7.62
C ILE A 227 3.01 -8.45 -9.00
N ILE A 228 3.69 -7.69 -9.84
CA ILE A 228 4.17 -8.12 -11.16
C ILE A 228 5.60 -8.67 -11.00
N GLU A 229 6.45 -7.87 -10.37
CA GLU A 229 7.83 -8.20 -10.01
C GLU A 229 8.27 -7.35 -8.81
N PRO A 230 9.40 -7.62 -8.17
CA PRO A 230 9.86 -6.82 -7.04
C PRO A 230 9.90 -5.32 -7.36
N GLY A 231 9.17 -4.53 -6.58
CA GLY A 231 9.02 -3.08 -6.77
C GLY A 231 7.92 -2.68 -7.77
N HIS A 232 7.31 -3.61 -8.49
CA HIS A 232 6.25 -3.31 -9.46
C HIS A 232 4.92 -3.94 -9.01
N TYR A 233 3.97 -3.11 -8.66
CA TYR A 233 2.67 -3.51 -8.11
C TYR A 233 1.53 -3.03 -9.01
N VAL A 234 0.40 -3.70 -8.89
CA VAL A 234 -0.84 -3.30 -9.55
C VAL A 234 -1.95 -3.16 -8.51
N GLY A 235 -2.66 -2.04 -8.54
CA GLY A 235 -3.87 -1.80 -7.75
C GLY A 235 -5.11 -1.81 -8.64
N LEU A 236 -6.18 -2.44 -8.20
CA LEU A 236 -7.46 -2.43 -8.90
C LEU A 236 -8.57 -2.03 -7.94
N LEU A 237 -9.42 -1.11 -8.37
CA LEU A 237 -10.68 -0.76 -7.72
C LEU A 237 -11.80 -0.89 -8.74
N VAL A 238 -12.81 -1.71 -8.41
CA VAL A 238 -13.97 -1.98 -9.25
C VAL A 238 -15.23 -1.49 -8.55
#